data_2580cfe623f618c8c4d3590207cf4223
#
_entry.id   2580cfe623f618c8c4d3590207cf4223
#
_cell.length_a   1.000
_cell.length_b   1.000
_cell.length_c   1.000
_cell.angle_alpha   90.00
_cell.angle_beta   90.00
_cell.angle_gamma   90.00
#
_symmetry.space_group_name_H-M   'P 1'
#
loop_
_entity.id
_entity.type
_entity.pdbx_description
1 polymer ?
#
loop_
_entity_poly.entity_id
_entity_poly.type
_entity_poly.pdbx_seq_one_letter_code
_entity_poly.pdbx_strand_id
1 'polypeptide(L)'
;MKPRTANSMNIQIFGTKKCNDTKKAQRFFKERGIKFQFIDMKEKGMSKGEFNSVAQVNGGLDNMINWDGKDKDLLALIKYIADGDKLDKVLENPQVIKTPVVRNGRQSPVVRNGRQSTIGYRPDVWKTWK
;
A
#
# COMPACT_ATOMS: atom_id res chain seq x y z
N MET A 1 -28.83 -13.17 3.83
CA MET A 1 -28.07 -12.85 4.00
C MET A 1 -27.13 -12.64 3.85
N LYS A 2 -26.95 -12.61 3.64
CA LYS A 2 -26.02 -12.37 3.43
C LYS A 2 -25.00 -12.18 3.48
N PRO A 3 -25.02 -12.30 2.95
CA PRO A 3 -23.70 -12.47 2.77
C PRO A 3 -22.73 -11.69 3.22
N ARG A 4 -22.70 -11.50 3.84
CA ARG A 4 -21.80 -10.92 4.40
C ARG A 4 -20.47 -11.29 4.14
N THR A 5 -20.19 -12.32 3.47
CA THR A 5 -18.86 -12.77 3.16
C THR A 5 -18.09 -11.81 2.31
N ALA A 6 -18.74 -11.21 1.36
CA ALA A 6 -18.11 -10.21 0.53
C ALA A 6 -17.62 -9.04 1.36
N ASN A 7 -18.20 -8.87 2.52
CA ASN A 7 -17.88 -7.75 3.38
C ASN A 7 -16.67 -7.98 4.25
N SER A 8 -16.09 -9.18 4.18
CA SER A 8 -14.89 -9.45 4.96
C SER A 8 -13.68 -8.72 4.43
N MET A 9 -13.71 -8.29 3.18
CA MET A 9 -12.59 -7.55 2.60
C MET A 9 -12.72 -6.07 2.90
N ASN A 10 -11.62 -5.49 3.33
CA ASN A 10 -11.53 -4.07 3.60
C ASN A 10 -10.36 -3.53 2.83
N ILE A 11 -10.60 -3.19 1.57
CA ILE A 11 -9.54 -2.80 0.65
C ILE A 11 -9.23 -1.32 0.79
N GLN A 12 -7.95 -1.01 0.96
CA GLN A 12 -7.43 0.35 0.94
C GLN A 12 -6.38 0.44 -0.15
N ILE A 13 -6.49 1.46 -0.99
CA ILE A 13 -5.54 1.68 -2.06
C ILE A 13 -4.87 3.03 -1.81
N PHE A 14 -3.58 2.98 -1.50
CA PHE A 14 -2.78 4.18 -1.28
C PHE A 14 -2.03 4.48 -2.57
N GLY A 15 -2.26 5.62 -3.14
CA GLY A 15 -1.61 5.97 -4.39
C GLY A 15 -1.81 7.41 -4.77
N THR A 16 -1.58 7.72 -6.03
CA THR A 16 -1.77 9.07 -6.55
C THR A 16 -2.62 9.03 -7.81
N LYS A 17 -3.27 10.15 -8.08
CA LYS A 17 -4.14 10.25 -9.25
C LYS A 17 -3.37 10.16 -10.56
N LYS A 18 -2.08 10.47 -10.53
CA LYS A 18 -1.24 10.41 -11.72
C LYS A 18 -0.64 9.04 -12.00
N CYS A 19 -0.64 8.17 -11.01
CA CYS A 19 -0.04 6.85 -11.15
C CYS A 19 -0.97 5.92 -11.93
N ASN A 20 -0.52 5.44 -13.08
CA ASN A 20 -1.32 4.56 -13.91
C ASN A 20 -1.66 3.25 -13.22
N ASP A 21 -0.70 2.71 -12.48
CA ASP A 21 -0.94 1.46 -11.75
C ASP A 21 -1.97 1.63 -10.65
N THR A 22 -2.01 2.81 -10.02
CA THR A 22 -3.05 3.13 -9.05
C THR A 22 -4.43 3.13 -9.71
N LYS A 23 -4.53 3.71 -10.90
CA LYS A 23 -5.78 3.72 -11.66
C LYS A 23 -6.21 2.31 -12.01
N LYS A 24 -5.27 1.48 -12.43
CA LYS A 24 -5.56 0.08 -12.77
C LYS A 24 -6.02 -0.71 -11.56
N ALA A 25 -5.42 -0.47 -10.41
CA ALA A 25 -5.83 -1.12 -9.17
C ALA A 25 -7.28 -0.79 -8.82
N GLN A 26 -7.62 0.50 -8.88
CA GLN A 26 -8.99 0.92 -8.61
C GLN A 26 -9.97 0.26 -9.57
N ARG A 27 -9.62 0.20 -10.85
CA ARG A 27 -10.47 -0.42 -11.86
C ARG A 27 -10.66 -1.91 -11.57
N PHE A 28 -9.59 -2.58 -11.16
CA PHE A 28 -9.66 -4.01 -10.87
C PHE A 28 -10.75 -4.32 -9.85
N PHE A 29 -10.71 -3.61 -8.72
CA PHE A 29 -11.68 -3.85 -7.66
C PHE A 29 -13.08 -3.38 -8.03
N LYS A 30 -13.15 -2.25 -8.72
CA LYS A 30 -14.43 -1.71 -9.14
C LYS A 30 -15.15 -2.66 -10.09
N GLU A 31 -14.44 -3.22 -11.05
CA GLU A 31 -15.04 -4.13 -12.03
C GLU A 31 -15.52 -5.42 -11.40
N ARG A 32 -14.95 -5.79 -10.27
CA ARG A 32 -15.35 -6.99 -9.53
C ARG A 32 -16.41 -6.72 -8.47
N GLY A 33 -16.87 -5.50 -8.38
CA GLY A 33 -17.87 -5.14 -7.38
C GLY A 33 -17.35 -5.12 -5.97
N ILE A 34 -16.03 -4.99 -5.80
CA ILE A 34 -15.41 -4.95 -4.48
C ILE A 34 -15.21 -3.50 -4.08
N LYS A 35 -15.77 -3.13 -2.94
CA LYS A 35 -15.62 -1.78 -2.43
C LYS A 35 -14.22 -1.55 -1.92
N PHE A 36 -13.73 -0.35 -2.11
CA PHE A 36 -12.40 0.02 -1.63
C PHE A 36 -12.38 1.48 -1.23
N GLN A 37 -11.38 1.84 -0.43
CA GLN A 37 -11.12 3.22 -0.07
C GLN A 37 -9.85 3.65 -0.78
N PHE A 38 -9.94 4.74 -1.53
CA PHE A 38 -8.77 5.33 -2.17
C PHE A 38 -8.20 6.41 -1.26
N ILE A 39 -6.91 6.30 -0.97
CA ILE A 39 -6.22 7.29 -0.15
C ILE A 39 -5.16 7.96 -1.01
N ASP A 40 -5.37 9.25 -1.27
CA ASP A 40 -4.45 10.03 -2.09
C ASP A 40 -3.23 10.39 -1.26
N MET A 41 -2.09 9.85 -1.65
CA MET A 41 -0.84 10.04 -0.90
C MET A 41 -0.36 11.49 -0.90
N LYS A 42 -0.86 12.32 -1.81
CA LYS A 42 -0.54 13.73 -1.82
C LYS A 42 -1.27 14.49 -0.73
N GLU A 43 -2.46 14.01 -0.38
CA GLU A 43 -3.29 14.69 0.62
C GLU A 43 -3.11 14.08 1.99
N LYS A 44 -2.95 12.77 2.03
CA LYS A 44 -2.84 12.05 3.28
C LYS A 44 -1.89 10.87 3.09
N GLY A 45 -0.73 10.93 3.68
CA GLY A 45 0.21 9.83 3.59
C GLY A 45 -0.21 8.65 4.46
N MET A 46 0.63 7.65 4.48
CA MET A 46 0.41 6.49 5.34
C MET A 46 0.84 6.82 6.76
N SER A 47 0.12 6.28 7.73
CA SER A 47 0.57 6.36 9.11
C SER A 47 1.74 5.39 9.30
N LYS A 48 2.45 5.56 10.40
CA LYS A 48 3.58 4.70 10.73
C LYS A 48 3.15 3.23 10.82
N GLY A 49 2.03 2.98 11.49
CA GLY A 49 1.53 1.63 11.64
C GLY A 49 1.10 1.00 10.32
N GLU A 50 0.43 1.77 9.48
CA GLU A 50 0.03 1.30 8.16
C GLU A 50 1.25 0.94 7.31
N PHE A 51 2.24 1.81 7.29
CA PHE A 51 3.45 1.57 6.52
C PHE A 51 4.18 0.33 7.01
N ASN A 52 4.37 0.22 8.33
CA ASN A 52 5.08 -0.91 8.90
C ASN A 52 4.39 -2.24 8.60
N SER A 53 3.07 -2.28 8.66
CA SER A 53 2.35 -3.52 8.39
C SER A 53 2.53 -3.96 6.94
N VAL A 54 2.55 -3.01 6.01
CA VAL A 54 2.77 -3.32 4.60
C VAL A 54 4.22 -3.73 4.36
N ALA A 55 5.16 -3.01 4.96
CA ALA A 55 6.58 -3.30 4.78
C ALA A 55 6.93 -4.70 5.27
N GLN A 56 6.38 -5.13 6.40
CA GLN A 56 6.65 -6.47 6.92
C GLN A 56 6.23 -7.56 5.94
N VAL A 57 5.11 -7.38 5.27
CA VAL A 57 4.60 -8.37 4.33
C VAL A 57 5.40 -8.33 3.03
N ASN A 58 5.94 -7.18 2.67
CA ASN A 58 6.55 -6.99 1.36
C ASN A 58 8.08 -6.91 1.40
N GLY A 59 8.69 -7.39 2.44
CA GLY A 59 10.14 -7.55 2.47
C GLY A 59 10.94 -6.43 3.11
N GLY A 60 10.28 -5.48 3.76
CA GLY A 60 10.95 -4.43 4.49
C GLY A 60 10.83 -3.06 3.83
N LEU A 61 11.30 -2.05 4.54
CA LEU A 61 11.19 -0.66 4.11
C LEU A 61 11.82 -0.42 2.73
N ASP A 62 12.99 -1.00 2.49
CA ASP A 62 13.70 -0.74 1.24
C ASP A 62 12.90 -1.19 0.02
N ASN A 63 12.10 -2.23 0.16
CA ASN A 63 11.26 -2.71 -0.93
C ASN A 63 10.08 -1.80 -1.21
N MET A 64 9.74 -0.93 -0.26
CA MET A 64 8.65 0.01 -0.43
C MET A 64 9.05 1.26 -1.20
N ILE A 65 10.34 1.47 -1.40
CA ILE A 65 10.86 2.69 -1.97
C ILE A 65 11.07 2.54 -3.47
N ASN A 66 10.63 3.54 -4.22
CA ASN A 66 10.90 3.60 -5.65
C ASN A 66 12.26 4.28 -5.87
N TRP A 67 13.30 3.47 -5.88
CA TRP A 67 14.67 3.97 -6.04
C TRP A 67 14.94 4.59 -7.40
N ASP A 68 14.05 4.34 -8.36
CA ASP A 68 14.17 4.90 -9.71
C ASP A 68 13.41 6.22 -9.86
N GLY A 69 12.88 6.73 -8.77
CA GLY A 69 12.12 7.97 -8.80
C GLY A 69 12.96 9.19 -9.20
N LYS A 70 12.28 10.30 -9.38
CA LYS A 70 12.90 11.53 -9.89
C LYS A 70 13.71 12.28 -8.83
N ASP A 71 13.34 12.15 -7.57
CA ASP A 71 13.95 12.90 -6.47
C ASP A 71 15.23 12.20 -6.02
N LYS A 72 16.27 12.29 -6.84
CA LYS A 72 17.49 11.53 -6.62
C LYS A 72 18.23 11.94 -5.35
N ASP A 73 18.21 13.22 -5.01
CA ASP A 73 18.90 13.69 -3.80
C ASP A 73 18.23 13.14 -2.55
N LEU A 74 16.91 13.14 -2.53
CA LEU A 74 16.16 12.61 -1.41
C LEU A 74 16.37 11.10 -1.30
N LEU A 75 16.35 10.39 -2.41
CA LEU A 75 16.57 8.95 -2.42
C LEU A 75 17.95 8.59 -1.91
N ALA A 76 18.96 9.36 -2.31
CA ALA A 76 20.32 9.14 -1.82
C ALA A 76 20.40 9.38 -0.32
N LEU A 77 19.73 10.43 0.17
CA LEU A 77 19.67 10.71 1.60
C LEU A 77 19.06 9.54 2.35
N ILE A 78 17.91 9.05 1.91
CA ILE A 78 17.22 7.94 2.57
C ILE A 78 18.10 6.72 2.59
N LYS A 79 18.86 6.49 1.54
CA LYS A 79 19.73 5.33 1.46
C LYS A 79 20.83 5.33 2.51
N TYR A 80 21.35 6.51 2.83
CA TYR A 80 22.54 6.62 3.67
C TYR A 80 22.31 7.07 5.12
N ILE A 81 21.11 7.51 5.47
CA ILE A 81 20.85 7.88 6.87
C ILE A 81 20.70 6.61 7.72
N ALA A 82 20.72 6.80 9.03
CA ALA A 82 20.58 5.71 9.97
C ALA A 82 19.21 5.02 9.80
N ASP A 83 19.19 3.70 9.99
CA ASP A 83 17.97 2.92 9.83
C ASP A 83 16.82 3.44 10.67
N GLY A 84 17.10 3.90 11.88
CA GLY A 84 16.07 4.44 12.75
C GLY A 84 15.43 5.72 12.25
N ASP A 85 16.10 6.43 11.35
CA ASP A 85 15.59 7.69 10.79
C ASP A 85 14.92 7.52 9.44
N LYS A 86 15.13 6.38 8.79
CA LYS A 86 14.60 6.16 7.45
C LYS A 86 13.08 6.21 7.39
N LEU A 87 12.44 5.56 8.34
CA LEU A 87 10.98 5.49 8.37
C LEU A 87 10.36 6.89 8.43
N ASP A 88 10.86 7.71 9.35
CA ASP A 88 10.33 9.07 9.48
C ASP A 88 10.53 9.87 8.19
N LYS A 89 11.72 9.74 7.59
CA LYS A 89 12.02 10.47 6.36
C LYS A 89 11.11 10.02 5.21
N VAL A 90 10.85 8.74 5.10
CA VAL A 90 9.96 8.20 4.07
C VAL A 90 8.54 8.70 4.28
N LEU A 91 8.05 8.68 5.53
CA LEU A 91 6.69 9.11 5.82
C LEU A 91 6.50 10.60 5.59
N GLU A 92 7.56 11.41 5.79
CA GLU A 92 7.52 12.84 5.48
C GLU A 92 7.49 13.10 3.98
N ASN A 93 7.89 12.11 3.18
CA ASN A 93 8.03 12.27 1.73
C ASN A 93 7.36 11.12 1.00
N PRO A 94 6.03 11.04 1.06
CA PRO A 94 5.30 9.89 0.49
C PRO A 94 5.55 9.66 -1.00
N GLN A 95 6.05 10.67 -1.70
CA GLN A 95 6.31 10.55 -3.13
C GLN A 95 7.40 9.51 -3.45
N VAL A 96 8.19 9.09 -2.46
CA VAL A 96 9.21 8.07 -2.71
C VAL A 96 8.68 6.66 -2.54
N ILE A 97 7.46 6.50 -2.03
CA ILE A 97 6.86 5.18 -1.81
C ILE A 97 6.29 4.65 -3.13
N LYS A 98 6.57 3.38 -3.42
CA LYS A 98 5.99 2.74 -4.59
C LYS A 98 4.46 2.74 -4.50
N THR A 99 3.79 3.02 -5.59
CA THR A 99 2.33 3.03 -5.65
C THR A 99 1.83 2.14 -6.76
N PRO A 100 0.64 1.58 -6.63
CA PRO A 100 -0.23 1.68 -5.45
C PRO A 100 0.23 0.72 -4.34
N VAL A 101 -0.07 1.08 -3.11
CA VAL A 101 0.00 0.16 -1.99
C VAL A 101 -1.42 -0.29 -1.72
N VAL A 102 -1.68 -1.58 -1.84
CA VAL A 102 -3.02 -2.13 -1.66
C VAL A 102 -3.03 -3.00 -0.42
N ARG A 103 -3.89 -2.65 0.52
CA ARG A 103 -4.05 -3.39 1.78
C ARG A 103 -5.43 -4.02 1.84
N ASN A 104 -5.46 -5.24 2.34
CA ASN A 104 -6.70 -5.89 2.71
C ASN A 104 -6.69 -6.06 4.22
N GLY A 105 -7.30 -5.11 4.92
CA GLY A 105 -7.33 -5.10 6.36
C GLY A 105 -8.53 -5.85 6.90
N ARG A 106 -8.52 -7.14 6.78
CA ARG A 106 -9.64 -7.96 7.25
C ARG A 106 -9.85 -7.80 8.74
N GLN A 107 -11.09 -7.82 9.13
CA GLN A 107 -11.49 -7.56 10.50
C GLN A 107 -11.61 -8.80 11.37
N SER A 108 -11.10 -9.93 10.94
CA SER A 108 -11.25 -11.14 11.72
C SER A 108 -10.30 -11.17 12.90
N PRO A 109 -10.80 -11.29 14.14
CA PRO A 109 -9.93 -11.41 15.30
C PRO A 109 -9.25 -12.77 15.39
N VAL A 110 -9.76 -13.75 14.68
CA VAL A 110 -9.21 -15.10 14.71
C VAL A 110 -7.95 -15.24 13.86
N VAL A 111 -7.84 -14.42 12.83
CA VAL A 111 -6.73 -14.54 11.88
C VAL A 111 -5.70 -13.47 12.16
N ARG A 112 -4.61 -13.86 12.77
CA ARG A 112 -3.55 -12.93 13.09
C ARG A 112 -2.88 -12.36 11.86
N ASN A 113 -2.74 -13.19 10.85
CA ASN A 113 -2.11 -12.82 9.60
C ASN A 113 -3.14 -12.54 8.52
N GLY A 114 -4.32 -12.07 8.95
CA GLY A 114 -5.39 -11.79 8.00
C GLY A 114 -5.14 -10.60 7.12
N ARG A 115 -4.14 -9.79 7.44
CA ARG A 115 -3.83 -8.63 6.63
C ARG A 115 -2.97 -9.05 5.45
N GLN A 116 -3.37 -8.58 4.30
CA GLN A 116 -2.68 -8.85 3.06
C GLN A 116 -2.37 -7.52 2.41
N SER A 117 -1.22 -7.42 1.77
CA SER A 117 -0.87 -6.19 1.09
C SER A 117 0.08 -6.45 -0.05
N THR A 118 0.05 -5.56 -1.03
CA THR A 118 0.93 -5.62 -2.19
C THR A 118 1.41 -4.23 -2.55
N ILE A 119 2.46 -4.20 -3.34
CA ILE A 119 3.01 -2.97 -3.89
C ILE A 119 2.95 -3.11 -5.40
N GLY A 120 2.44 -2.08 -6.07
CA GLY A 120 2.31 -2.08 -7.51
C GLY A 120 1.03 -2.74 -7.98
N TYR A 121 0.93 -2.95 -9.27
CA TYR A 121 -0.24 -3.55 -9.88
C TYR A 121 -0.10 -5.08 -9.83
N ARG A 122 -0.86 -5.71 -8.96
CA ARG A 122 -0.73 -7.14 -8.69
C ARG A 122 -2.07 -7.87 -8.75
N PRO A 123 -2.74 -7.88 -9.90
CA PRO A 123 -4.04 -8.54 -10.01
C PRO A 123 -3.94 -10.04 -9.77
N ASP A 124 -2.80 -10.65 -10.09
CA ASP A 124 -2.56 -12.07 -9.86
C ASP A 124 -2.67 -12.43 -8.37
N VAL A 125 -2.25 -11.52 -7.50
CA VAL A 125 -2.34 -11.73 -6.06
C VAL A 125 -3.75 -11.41 -5.57
N TRP A 126 -4.30 -10.29 -6.02
CA TRP A 126 -5.61 -9.82 -5.55
C TRP A 126 -6.73 -10.82 -5.87
N LYS A 127 -6.61 -11.57 -6.95
CA LYS A 127 -7.58 -12.59 -7.29
C LYS A 127 -7.72 -13.66 -6.21
N THR A 128 -6.67 -13.88 -5.45
CA THR A 128 -6.67 -14.90 -4.41
C THR A 128 -7.22 -14.40 -3.08
N TRP A 129 -7.40 -13.12 -2.95
CA TRP A 129 -7.91 -12.53 -1.71
C TRP A 129 -9.39 -12.81 -1.52
N LYS A 130 -9.78 -13.04 -0.27
CA LYS A 130 -11.17 -13.32 0.07
C LYS A 130 -11.65 -12.48 1.22
#